data_ac1b7ac77bb84c25ad92dd63ff0b563f
#
_entry.id   ac1b7ac77bb84c25ad92dd63ff0b563f
#
_cell.length_a   1.000
_cell.length_b   1.000
_cell.length_c   1.000
_cell.angle_alpha   90.00
_cell.angle_beta   90.00
_cell.angle_gamma   90.00
#
_symmetry.space_group_name_H-M   'P 1'
#
loop_
_entity.id
_entity.type
_entity.pdbx_description
1 polymer ?
#
loop_
_entity_poly.entity_id
_entity_poly.type
_entity_poly.pdbx_seq_one_letter_code
_entity_poly.pdbx_strand_id
1 'polypeptide(L)'
;MTKKRQFEEFQLQQHDAWGIFKIMSEFVTGYERLSAIGPCISIFGSARIQPDSKYYNLATEIAERVVGMGFGVITGGGPGIMEAANKGATQGEGASVGINIELPFEQHDNPYVDRDKNLRFNYFFARKVMFVRYSQAFVVFPGGFGTMDELFEAITLIQTTKIEPFPIILVCSEFWSGLVAWIKEVLLDKFGNIAAKDMDIFRIVDTADEVEDIIEKFYLKYSLKPKF
;
A
#
# COMPACT_ATOMS: atom_id res chain seq x y z
N MET A 1 -30.39 -10.15 -30.43
CA MET A 1 -30.33 -8.74 -29.97
C MET A 1 -29.63 -7.90 -31.03
N THR A 2 -30.22 -6.82 -31.52
CA THR A 2 -29.55 -5.95 -32.51
C THR A 2 -28.50 -5.08 -31.86
N LYS A 3 -27.39 -4.79 -32.57
CA LYS A 3 -26.30 -3.87 -32.08
C LYS A 3 -26.87 -2.56 -31.52
N LYS A 4 -27.90 -2.01 -32.17
CA LYS A 4 -28.55 -0.76 -31.73
C LYS A 4 -29.15 -0.88 -30.32
N ARG A 5 -29.82 -1.99 -29.97
CA ARG A 5 -30.38 -2.22 -28.64
C ARG A 5 -29.30 -2.39 -27.58
N GLN A 6 -28.16 -3.00 -27.92
CA GLN A 6 -27.01 -3.10 -27.01
C GLN A 6 -26.41 -1.71 -26.72
N PHE A 7 -26.33 -0.81 -27.71
CA PHE A 7 -25.84 0.56 -27.51
C PHE A 7 -26.82 1.41 -26.67
N GLU A 8 -28.12 1.24 -26.88
CA GLU A 8 -29.15 1.94 -26.07
C GLU A 8 -29.13 1.46 -24.61
N GLU A 9 -29.04 0.15 -24.37
CA GLU A 9 -28.89 -0.43 -23.03
C GLU A 9 -27.58 0.01 -22.36
N PHE A 10 -26.47 0.10 -23.10
CA PHE A 10 -25.19 0.61 -22.62
C PHE A 10 -25.29 2.09 -22.20
N GLN A 11 -25.94 2.93 -23.00
CA GLN A 11 -26.13 4.34 -22.66
C GLN A 11 -26.99 4.53 -21.39
N LEU A 12 -28.05 3.71 -21.21
CA LEU A 12 -28.88 3.75 -20.01
C LEU A 12 -28.11 3.35 -18.75
N GLN A 13 -27.17 2.40 -18.85
CA GLN A 13 -26.32 1.98 -17.71
C GLN A 13 -25.25 3.01 -17.34
N GLN A 14 -24.88 3.91 -18.24
CA GLN A 14 -23.91 4.98 -17.94
C GLN A 14 -24.50 6.15 -17.13
N HIS A 15 -25.83 6.23 -16.97
CA HIS A 15 -26.49 7.30 -16.21
C HIS A 15 -26.65 6.98 -14.72
N ASP A 16 -25.63 6.37 -14.09
CA ASP A 16 -25.62 6.17 -12.64
C ASP A 16 -25.03 7.38 -11.91
N ALA A 17 -25.74 8.51 -11.92
CA ALA A 17 -25.35 9.68 -11.15
C ALA A 17 -25.36 9.41 -9.62
N TRP A 18 -26.10 8.39 -9.15
CA TRP A 18 -26.11 7.96 -7.75
C TRP A 18 -24.84 7.25 -7.33
N GLY A 19 -24.11 6.64 -8.26
CA GLY A 19 -22.81 6.02 -8.01
C GLY A 19 -21.78 6.99 -7.41
N ILE A 20 -21.87 8.30 -7.77
CA ILE A 20 -20.97 9.30 -7.24
C ILE A 20 -21.15 9.50 -5.71
N PHE A 21 -22.36 9.38 -5.19
CA PHE A 21 -22.61 9.48 -3.75
C PHE A 21 -22.00 8.32 -2.97
N LYS A 22 -21.96 7.11 -3.56
CA LYS A 22 -21.26 5.95 -2.97
C LYS A 22 -19.76 6.21 -2.91
N ILE A 23 -19.17 6.72 -3.99
CA ILE A 23 -17.75 7.09 -4.05
C ILE A 23 -17.45 8.15 -3.00
N MET A 24 -18.24 9.23 -2.94
CA MET A 24 -18.07 10.28 -1.94
C MET A 24 -18.19 9.75 -0.51
N SER A 25 -19.14 8.87 -0.25
CA SER A 25 -19.32 8.22 1.05
C SER A 25 -18.08 7.46 1.50
N GLU A 26 -17.40 6.75 0.60
CA GLU A 26 -16.16 6.04 0.92
C GLU A 26 -15.02 7.01 1.25
N PHE A 27 -14.88 8.11 0.53
CA PHE A 27 -13.93 9.16 0.86
C PHE A 27 -14.22 9.78 2.23
N VAL A 28 -15.45 10.17 2.49
CA VAL A 28 -15.85 10.76 3.78
C VAL A 28 -15.54 9.80 4.92
N THR A 29 -15.96 8.54 4.82
CA THR A 29 -15.71 7.51 5.83
C THR A 29 -14.21 7.29 6.04
N GLY A 30 -13.43 7.18 4.96
CA GLY A 30 -11.99 7.01 5.01
C GLY A 30 -11.29 8.16 5.71
N TYR A 31 -11.62 9.39 5.33
CA TYR A 31 -11.04 10.60 5.94
C TYR A 31 -11.43 10.74 7.42
N GLU A 32 -12.67 10.50 7.77
CA GLU A 32 -13.14 10.59 9.15
C GLU A 32 -12.45 9.55 10.04
N ARG A 33 -12.47 8.27 9.64
CA ARG A 33 -11.97 7.18 10.49
C ARG A 33 -10.44 7.10 10.55
N LEU A 34 -9.74 7.49 9.49
CA LEU A 34 -8.28 7.44 9.45
C LEU A 34 -7.62 8.72 9.98
N SER A 35 -8.36 9.80 10.20
CA SER A 35 -7.80 11.06 10.72
C SER A 35 -7.17 10.94 12.10
N ALA A 36 -7.57 9.96 12.91
CA ALA A 36 -7.16 9.78 14.30
C ALA A 36 -6.15 8.63 14.52
N ILE A 37 -5.71 7.93 13.46
CA ILE A 37 -4.83 6.76 13.64
C ILE A 37 -3.36 7.09 13.96
N GLY A 38 -2.95 8.36 13.85
CA GLY A 38 -1.56 8.77 13.98
C GLY A 38 -0.71 8.46 12.75
N PRO A 39 0.62 8.64 12.82
CA PRO A 39 1.52 8.32 11.73
C PRO A 39 1.62 6.79 11.56
N CYS A 40 1.47 6.31 10.34
CA CYS A 40 1.50 4.87 10.04
C CYS A 40 2.44 4.55 8.88
N ILE A 41 2.93 3.31 8.84
CA ILE A 41 3.67 2.72 7.73
C ILE A 41 2.75 1.72 7.05
N SER A 42 2.64 1.78 5.71
CA SER A 42 1.90 0.77 4.95
C SER A 42 2.81 -0.39 4.56
N ILE A 43 2.35 -1.61 4.81
CA ILE A 43 3.05 -2.84 4.47
C ILE A 43 2.21 -3.62 3.45
N PHE A 44 2.78 -3.86 2.28
CA PHE A 44 2.15 -4.56 1.17
C PHE A 44 2.88 -5.86 0.85
N GLY A 45 2.16 -6.84 0.33
CA GLY A 45 2.74 -8.09 -0.16
C GLY A 45 1.68 -9.11 -0.54
N SER A 46 2.12 -10.30 -0.86
CA SER A 46 1.24 -11.39 -1.31
C SER A 46 0.31 -11.90 -0.22
N ALA A 47 -0.97 -12.02 -0.54
CA ALA A 47 -1.98 -12.68 0.28
C ALA A 47 -1.78 -14.22 0.36
N ARG A 48 -0.88 -14.78 -0.47
CA ARG A 48 -0.66 -16.23 -0.59
C ARG A 48 0.53 -16.75 0.22
N ILE A 49 1.26 -15.88 0.90
CA ILE A 49 2.38 -16.25 1.77
C ILE A 49 1.83 -16.98 2.99
N GLN A 50 2.41 -18.15 3.28
CA GLN A 50 2.01 -18.98 4.40
C GLN A 50 2.67 -18.53 5.72
N PRO A 51 2.05 -18.78 6.87
CA PRO A 51 2.56 -18.37 8.19
C PRO A 51 3.93 -18.92 8.58
N ASP A 52 4.37 -20.04 7.98
CA ASP A 52 5.69 -20.66 8.19
C ASP A 52 6.79 -20.08 7.29
N SER A 53 6.44 -19.20 6.38
CA SER A 53 7.39 -18.58 5.45
C SER A 53 8.34 -17.62 6.16
N LYS A 54 9.62 -17.59 5.72
CA LYS A 54 10.59 -16.58 6.13
C LYS A 54 10.09 -15.14 5.91
N TYR A 55 9.29 -14.91 4.87
CA TYR A 55 8.74 -13.60 4.55
C TYR A 55 7.61 -13.18 5.50
N TYR A 56 6.80 -14.14 5.96
CA TYR A 56 5.79 -13.88 6.98
C TYR A 56 6.46 -13.45 8.30
N ASN A 57 7.48 -14.19 8.72
CA ASN A 57 8.21 -13.87 9.95
C ASN A 57 8.91 -12.51 9.85
N LEU A 58 9.55 -12.22 8.72
CA LEU A 58 10.22 -10.93 8.49
C LEU A 58 9.22 -9.77 8.47
N ALA A 59 8.03 -9.96 7.86
CA ALA A 59 6.99 -8.94 7.85
C ALA A 59 6.44 -8.66 9.27
N THR A 60 6.31 -9.71 10.09
CA THR A 60 5.93 -9.59 11.50
C THR A 60 6.98 -8.82 12.29
N GLU A 61 8.26 -9.16 12.13
CA GLU A 61 9.38 -8.48 12.78
C GLU A 61 9.47 -6.99 12.38
N ILE A 62 9.40 -6.71 11.08
CA ILE A 62 9.44 -5.31 10.59
C ILE A 62 8.29 -4.51 11.18
N ALA A 63 7.07 -5.06 11.22
CA ALA A 63 5.92 -4.38 11.76
C ALA A 63 6.04 -4.09 13.26
N GLU A 64 6.58 -5.03 14.04
CA GLU A 64 6.85 -4.85 15.47
C GLU A 64 7.87 -3.74 15.71
N ARG A 65 8.97 -3.70 14.93
CA ARG A 65 9.99 -2.65 15.02
C ARG A 65 9.45 -1.29 14.61
N VAL A 66 8.66 -1.21 13.56
CA VAL A 66 7.97 0.01 13.11
C VAL A 66 7.09 0.58 14.22
N VAL A 67 6.40 -0.29 14.96
CA VAL A 67 5.63 0.13 16.14
C VAL A 67 6.55 0.64 17.25
N GLY A 68 7.68 -0.02 17.50
CA GLY A 68 8.70 0.44 18.45
C GLY A 68 9.25 1.83 18.14
N MET A 69 9.24 2.24 16.85
CA MET A 69 9.58 3.59 16.40
C MET A 69 8.44 4.63 16.58
N GLY A 70 7.27 4.21 17.06
CA GLY A 70 6.10 5.07 17.29
C GLY A 70 5.14 5.20 16.09
N PHE A 71 5.25 4.34 15.08
CA PHE A 71 4.31 4.29 13.96
C PHE A 71 3.26 3.21 14.16
N GLY A 72 2.05 3.42 13.63
CA GLY A 72 1.10 2.35 13.39
C GLY A 72 1.40 1.62 12.08
N VAL A 73 0.67 0.54 11.84
CA VAL A 73 0.79 -0.25 10.60
C VAL A 73 -0.54 -0.24 9.84
N ILE A 74 -0.48 0.05 8.56
CA ILE A 74 -1.61 -0.05 7.63
C ILE A 74 -1.36 -1.20 6.67
N THR A 75 -2.36 -2.04 6.45
CA THR A 75 -2.34 -3.09 5.42
C THR A 75 -3.64 -3.12 4.63
N GLY A 76 -3.70 -3.96 3.60
CA GLY A 76 -4.94 -4.26 2.90
C GLY A 76 -5.93 -5.13 3.69
N GLY A 77 -5.61 -5.52 4.93
CA GLY A 77 -6.49 -6.28 5.82
C GLY A 77 -6.72 -7.74 5.44
N GLY A 78 -6.03 -8.26 4.42
CA GLY A 78 -6.12 -9.64 3.96
C GLY A 78 -5.12 -10.58 4.66
N PRO A 79 -5.03 -11.84 4.19
CA PRO A 79 -4.09 -12.84 4.70
C PRO A 79 -2.65 -12.63 4.23
N GLY A 80 -1.76 -13.53 4.59
CA GLY A 80 -0.37 -13.57 4.15
C GLY A 80 0.47 -12.43 4.73
N ILE A 81 1.17 -11.67 3.90
CA ILE A 81 2.01 -10.55 4.36
C ILE A 81 1.21 -9.50 5.13
N MET A 82 -0.02 -9.23 4.72
CA MET A 82 -0.89 -8.27 5.39
C MET A 82 -1.24 -8.73 6.81
N GLU A 83 -1.59 -10.00 6.97
CA GLU A 83 -1.83 -10.61 8.27
C GLU A 83 -0.57 -10.59 9.14
N ALA A 84 0.58 -10.97 8.59
CA ALA A 84 1.87 -10.94 9.29
C ALA A 84 2.19 -9.55 9.83
N ALA A 85 2.00 -8.52 9.01
CA ALA A 85 2.25 -7.14 9.40
C ALA A 85 1.28 -6.66 10.49
N ASN A 86 -0.01 -6.95 10.38
CA ASN A 86 -0.98 -6.63 11.42
C ASN A 86 -0.69 -7.40 12.73
N LYS A 87 -0.25 -8.67 12.63
CA LYS A 87 0.20 -9.44 13.79
C LYS A 87 1.37 -8.78 14.52
N GLY A 88 2.40 -8.36 13.79
CA GLY A 88 3.54 -7.63 14.35
C GLY A 88 3.12 -6.32 15.00
N ALA A 89 2.20 -5.57 14.38
CA ALA A 89 1.65 -4.35 14.96
C ALA A 89 0.93 -4.61 16.31
N THR A 90 0.13 -5.67 16.37
CA THR A 90 -0.56 -6.08 17.61
C THR A 90 0.44 -6.54 18.68
N GLN A 91 1.49 -7.28 18.31
CA GLN A 91 2.54 -7.72 19.24
C GLN A 91 3.33 -6.55 19.81
N GLY A 92 3.60 -5.52 19.03
CA GLY A 92 4.23 -4.28 19.47
C GLY A 92 3.28 -3.31 20.19
N GLU A 93 2.01 -3.67 20.40
CA GLU A 93 0.98 -2.83 21.02
C GLU A 93 0.71 -1.51 20.27
N GLY A 94 0.91 -1.51 18.94
CA GLY A 94 0.68 -0.37 18.05
C GLY A 94 -0.66 -0.41 17.35
N ALA A 95 -1.03 0.69 16.69
CA ALA A 95 -2.22 0.75 15.85
C ALA A 95 -2.11 -0.22 14.67
N SER A 96 -3.09 -1.11 14.54
CA SER A 96 -3.19 -2.12 13.49
C SER A 96 -4.39 -1.85 12.60
N VAL A 97 -4.13 -1.30 11.41
CA VAL A 97 -5.16 -0.75 10.51
C VAL A 97 -5.32 -1.66 9.29
N GLY A 98 -6.58 -1.94 8.94
CA GLY A 98 -6.94 -2.67 7.72
C GLY A 98 -7.75 -1.79 6.77
N ILE A 99 -7.25 -1.57 5.56
CA ILE A 99 -7.95 -0.88 4.47
C ILE A 99 -8.33 -1.92 3.41
N ASN A 100 -9.43 -2.62 3.67
CA ASN A 100 -9.90 -3.74 2.86
C ASN A 100 -10.57 -3.28 1.56
N ILE A 101 -10.57 -4.16 0.56
CA ILE A 101 -11.38 -4.05 -0.65
C ILE A 101 -12.43 -5.16 -0.64
N GLU A 102 -13.67 -4.83 -0.94
CA GLU A 102 -14.73 -5.83 -1.10
C GLU A 102 -14.48 -6.62 -2.38
N LEU A 103 -14.18 -7.91 -2.24
CA LEU A 103 -13.96 -8.81 -3.37
C LEU A 103 -14.99 -9.94 -3.32
N PRO A 104 -15.54 -10.38 -4.48
CA PRO A 104 -16.56 -11.42 -4.51
C PRO A 104 -16.15 -12.78 -3.92
N PHE A 105 -14.85 -13.00 -3.75
CA PHE A 105 -14.27 -14.31 -3.39
C PHE A 105 -13.39 -14.30 -2.13
N GLU A 106 -13.16 -13.15 -1.50
CA GLU A 106 -12.35 -13.03 -0.28
C GLU A 106 -13.23 -12.59 0.88
N GLN A 107 -13.40 -13.47 1.87
CA GLN A 107 -14.13 -13.21 3.13
C GLN A 107 -13.33 -13.74 4.32
N HIS A 108 -12.05 -13.37 4.43
CA HIS A 108 -11.28 -13.69 5.62
C HIS A 108 -11.02 -12.40 6.38
N ASP A 109 -11.60 -12.30 7.57
CA ASP A 109 -11.28 -11.23 8.49
C ASP A 109 -9.89 -11.50 9.08
N ASN A 110 -8.97 -10.56 8.91
CA ASN A 110 -7.66 -10.59 9.53
C ASN A 110 -7.83 -10.34 11.05
N PRO A 111 -7.53 -11.33 11.92
CA PRO A 111 -7.83 -11.24 13.34
C PRO A 111 -6.97 -10.22 14.09
N TYR A 112 -5.90 -9.74 13.47
CA TYR A 112 -4.95 -8.80 14.07
C TYR A 112 -5.25 -7.34 13.72
N VAL A 113 -6.28 -7.05 12.92
CA VAL A 113 -6.72 -5.69 12.66
C VAL A 113 -7.60 -5.19 13.80
N ASP A 114 -7.34 -3.99 14.28
CA ASP A 114 -8.16 -3.35 15.31
C ASP A 114 -9.60 -3.18 14.81
N ARG A 115 -10.59 -3.56 15.62
CA ARG A 115 -12.01 -3.56 15.21
C ARG A 115 -12.51 -2.19 14.76
N ASP A 116 -12.06 -1.14 15.41
CA ASP A 116 -12.40 0.26 15.10
C ASP A 116 -11.60 0.82 13.92
N LYS A 117 -10.52 0.15 13.49
CA LYS A 117 -9.64 0.55 12.39
C LYS A 117 -9.71 -0.37 11.18
N ASN A 118 -10.75 -1.20 11.11
CA ASN A 118 -11.04 -2.06 9.97
C ASN A 118 -12.02 -1.36 9.03
N LEU A 119 -11.54 -0.88 7.89
CA LEU A 119 -12.31 -0.17 6.87
C LEU A 119 -12.51 -1.06 5.65
N ARG A 120 -13.69 -0.96 5.00
CA ARG A 120 -13.99 -1.67 3.76
C ARG A 120 -14.35 -0.68 2.66
N PHE A 121 -13.78 -0.86 1.50
CA PHE A 121 -13.96 -0.06 0.29
C PHE A 121 -14.48 -0.94 -0.85
N ASN A 122 -15.38 -0.41 -1.67
CA ASN A 122 -15.80 -1.04 -2.91
C ASN A 122 -14.96 -0.58 -4.10
N TYR A 123 -14.37 0.63 -4.00
CA TYR A 123 -13.61 1.23 -5.09
C TYR A 123 -12.12 1.23 -4.80
N PHE A 124 -11.33 0.59 -5.70
CA PHE A 124 -9.87 0.55 -5.58
C PHE A 124 -9.26 1.95 -5.49
N PHE A 125 -9.69 2.89 -6.34
CA PHE A 125 -9.14 4.25 -6.36
C PHE A 125 -9.40 5.02 -5.06
N ALA A 126 -10.54 4.83 -4.40
CA ALA A 126 -10.81 5.44 -3.10
C ALA A 126 -9.86 4.89 -2.02
N ARG A 127 -9.65 3.58 -2.01
CA ARG A 127 -8.71 2.90 -1.12
C ARG A 127 -7.27 3.37 -1.32
N LYS A 128 -6.81 3.49 -2.56
CA LYS A 128 -5.46 3.95 -2.92
C LYS A 128 -5.15 5.33 -2.34
N VAL A 129 -6.10 6.26 -2.45
CA VAL A 129 -5.95 7.60 -1.86
C VAL A 129 -5.70 7.51 -0.35
N MET A 130 -6.39 6.61 0.35
CA MET A 130 -6.19 6.42 1.79
C MET A 130 -4.78 5.88 2.11
N PHE A 131 -4.28 4.89 1.36
CA PHE A 131 -2.93 4.39 1.54
C PHE A 131 -1.88 5.48 1.37
N VAL A 132 -1.95 6.24 0.28
CA VAL A 132 -0.97 7.31 0.03
C VAL A 132 -1.05 8.41 1.08
N ARG A 133 -2.27 8.85 1.43
CA ARG A 133 -2.47 9.97 2.33
C ARG A 133 -1.99 9.72 3.75
N TYR A 134 -2.26 8.53 4.29
CA TYR A 134 -2.02 8.21 5.71
C TYR A 134 -0.72 7.49 5.98
N SER A 135 0.06 7.17 4.93
CA SER A 135 1.34 6.50 5.08
C SER A 135 2.52 7.45 5.16
N GLN A 136 3.46 7.10 6.01
CA GLN A 136 4.75 7.75 6.13
C GLN A 136 5.86 6.97 5.42
N ALA A 137 5.70 5.68 5.18
CA ALA A 137 6.55 4.87 4.30
C ALA A 137 5.72 3.74 3.69
N PHE A 138 6.19 3.21 2.57
CA PHE A 138 5.73 1.95 2.00
C PHE A 138 6.81 0.89 2.14
N VAL A 139 6.49 -0.22 2.79
CA VAL A 139 7.32 -1.42 2.87
C VAL A 139 6.66 -2.49 2.02
N VAL A 140 7.33 -2.90 0.95
CA VAL A 140 6.72 -3.69 -0.12
C VAL A 140 7.44 -5.04 -0.23
N PHE A 141 6.77 -6.08 0.21
CA PHE A 141 7.21 -7.47 0.10
C PHE A 141 6.88 -8.06 -1.28
N PRO A 142 7.44 -9.23 -1.62
CA PRO A 142 7.04 -9.97 -2.81
C PRO A 142 5.53 -10.13 -2.90
N GLY A 143 4.95 -9.77 -4.06
CA GLY A 143 3.52 -9.76 -4.25
C GLY A 143 3.08 -9.83 -5.71
N GLY A 144 1.77 -9.87 -5.90
CA GLY A 144 1.16 -9.93 -7.23
C GLY A 144 0.80 -8.55 -7.80
N PHE A 145 -0.15 -8.55 -8.74
CA PHE A 145 -0.56 -7.32 -9.43
C PHE A 145 -1.08 -6.24 -8.48
N GLY A 146 -1.83 -6.59 -7.43
CA GLY A 146 -2.30 -5.60 -6.46
C GLY A 146 -1.15 -4.91 -5.71
N THR A 147 -0.09 -5.65 -5.37
CA THR A 147 1.11 -5.08 -4.76
C THR A 147 1.84 -4.15 -5.72
N MET A 148 1.97 -4.56 -6.99
CA MET A 148 2.59 -3.75 -8.05
C MET A 148 1.78 -2.47 -8.32
N ASP A 149 0.48 -2.57 -8.31
CA ASP A 149 -0.45 -1.47 -8.55
C ASP A 149 -0.28 -0.34 -7.50
N GLU A 150 -0.20 -0.68 -6.22
CA GLU A 150 0.06 0.30 -5.16
C GLU A 150 1.50 0.86 -5.23
N LEU A 151 2.48 0.00 -5.53
CA LEU A 151 3.88 0.42 -5.65
C LEU A 151 4.08 1.44 -6.79
N PHE A 152 3.60 1.13 -7.99
CA PHE A 152 3.81 1.99 -9.14
C PHE A 152 3.01 3.29 -9.08
N GLU A 153 1.85 3.30 -8.42
CA GLU A 153 1.14 4.54 -8.16
C GLU A 153 1.95 5.47 -7.26
N ALA A 154 2.48 4.97 -6.12
CA ALA A 154 3.30 5.76 -5.22
C ALA A 154 4.57 6.29 -5.91
N ILE A 155 5.26 5.46 -6.69
CA ILE A 155 6.42 5.87 -7.49
C ILE A 155 6.03 7.01 -8.45
N THR A 156 4.91 6.86 -9.17
CA THR A 156 4.44 7.86 -10.13
C THR A 156 4.08 9.18 -9.45
N LEU A 157 3.41 9.14 -8.31
CA LEU A 157 3.03 10.34 -7.56
C LEU A 157 4.26 11.10 -7.05
N ILE A 158 5.29 10.40 -6.58
CA ILE A 158 6.57 11.01 -6.16
C ILE A 158 7.32 11.56 -7.37
N GLN A 159 7.48 10.76 -8.43
CA GLN A 159 8.17 11.16 -9.66
C GLN A 159 7.58 12.44 -10.25
N THR A 160 6.25 12.53 -10.29
CA THR A 160 5.52 13.68 -10.83
C THR A 160 5.34 14.83 -9.85
N THR A 161 5.92 14.74 -8.66
CA THR A 161 5.82 15.74 -7.59
C THR A 161 4.38 16.07 -7.17
N LYS A 162 3.47 15.11 -7.32
CA LYS A 162 2.09 15.23 -6.84
C LYS A 162 1.98 15.09 -5.33
N ILE A 163 2.92 14.36 -4.74
CA ILE A 163 3.10 14.22 -3.31
C ILE A 163 4.56 14.48 -2.95
N GLU A 164 4.79 14.83 -1.70
CA GLU A 164 6.15 14.88 -1.17
C GLU A 164 6.75 13.48 -1.06
N PRO A 165 8.07 13.33 -1.29
CA PRO A 165 8.74 12.06 -1.13
C PRO A 165 8.54 11.45 0.27
N PHE A 166 8.44 10.14 0.31
CA PHE A 166 8.53 9.32 1.52
C PHE A 166 9.22 8.00 1.18
N PRO A 167 9.76 7.26 2.16
CA PRO A 167 10.49 6.04 1.88
C PRO A 167 9.61 4.99 1.19
N ILE A 168 10.07 4.48 0.03
CA ILE A 168 9.54 3.28 -0.61
C ILE A 168 10.62 2.20 -0.51
N ILE A 169 10.34 1.14 0.24
CA ILE A 169 11.29 0.11 0.64
C ILE A 169 10.82 -1.23 0.09
N LEU A 170 11.60 -1.79 -0.82
CA LEU A 170 11.35 -3.09 -1.46
C LEU A 170 12.08 -4.17 -0.68
N VAL A 171 11.36 -5.01 0.03
CA VAL A 171 11.94 -6.08 0.84
C VAL A 171 12.07 -7.36 0.02
N CYS A 172 13.23 -8.00 0.08
CA CYS A 172 13.63 -9.19 -0.66
C CYS A 172 14.26 -8.88 -2.02
N SER A 173 15.59 -8.75 -2.01
CA SER A 173 16.40 -8.49 -3.20
C SER A 173 16.25 -9.58 -4.27
N GLU A 174 16.10 -10.84 -3.87
CA GLU A 174 15.89 -11.99 -4.76
C GLU A 174 14.67 -11.79 -5.68
N PHE A 175 13.59 -11.19 -5.14
CA PHE A 175 12.38 -10.94 -5.92
C PHE A 175 12.47 -9.66 -6.75
N TRP A 176 12.97 -8.57 -6.17
CA TRP A 176 12.90 -7.25 -6.78
C TRP A 176 14.00 -6.95 -7.78
N SER A 177 15.18 -7.59 -7.68
CA SER A 177 16.34 -7.28 -8.53
C SER A 177 16.04 -7.39 -10.02
N GLY A 178 15.27 -8.41 -10.42
CA GLY A 178 14.89 -8.60 -11.83
C GLY A 178 14.04 -7.46 -12.38
N LEU A 179 13.05 -6.99 -11.61
CA LEU A 179 12.21 -5.85 -11.99
C LEU A 179 13.02 -4.56 -12.05
N VAL A 180 13.87 -4.31 -11.06
CA VAL A 180 14.69 -3.09 -11.01
C VAL A 180 15.73 -3.08 -12.12
N ALA A 181 16.35 -4.23 -12.45
CA ALA A 181 17.22 -4.36 -13.60
C ALA A 181 16.48 -4.03 -14.90
N TRP A 182 15.28 -4.58 -15.09
CA TRP A 182 14.46 -4.27 -16.26
C TRP A 182 14.08 -2.78 -16.34
N ILE A 183 13.68 -2.16 -15.25
CA ILE A 183 13.38 -0.71 -15.19
C ILE A 183 14.60 0.09 -15.63
N LYS A 184 15.78 -0.24 -15.10
CA LYS A 184 17.03 0.45 -15.46
C LYS A 184 17.39 0.24 -16.93
N GLU A 185 17.50 -0.99 -17.38
CA GLU A 185 17.96 -1.32 -18.72
C GLU A 185 16.98 -0.86 -19.80
N VAL A 186 15.67 -1.02 -19.55
CA VAL A 186 14.64 -0.76 -20.55
C VAL A 186 14.07 0.65 -20.43
N LEU A 187 13.52 1.02 -19.26
CA LEU A 187 12.85 2.32 -19.13
C LEU A 187 13.85 3.49 -19.10
N LEU A 188 14.98 3.33 -18.41
CA LEU A 188 15.97 4.39 -18.32
C LEU A 188 16.92 4.37 -19.52
N ASP A 189 17.73 3.31 -19.66
CA ASP A 189 18.87 3.32 -20.57
C ASP A 189 18.46 3.19 -22.05
N LYS A 190 17.48 2.31 -22.36
CA LYS A 190 17.09 2.02 -23.75
C LYS A 190 16.07 3.01 -24.31
N PHE A 191 15.02 3.33 -23.55
CA PHE A 191 13.90 4.12 -24.03
C PHE A 191 13.85 5.55 -23.46
N GLY A 192 14.58 5.87 -22.39
CA GLY A 192 14.59 7.18 -21.78
C GLY A 192 13.22 7.63 -21.23
N ASN A 193 12.37 6.68 -20.82
CA ASN A 193 11.02 6.96 -20.32
C ASN A 193 11.02 7.50 -18.88
N ILE A 194 12.13 7.34 -18.17
CA ILE A 194 12.36 7.85 -16.82
C ILE A 194 13.74 8.51 -16.75
N ALA A 195 13.97 9.33 -15.73
CA ALA A 195 15.26 9.96 -15.48
C ALA A 195 16.10 9.14 -14.48
N ALA A 196 17.42 9.31 -14.51
CA ALA A 196 18.33 8.58 -13.61
C ALA A 196 17.99 8.81 -12.12
N LYS A 197 17.56 10.04 -11.75
CA LYS A 197 17.14 10.38 -10.39
C LYS A 197 15.89 9.60 -9.93
N ASP A 198 15.07 9.09 -10.85
CA ASP A 198 13.84 8.35 -10.51
C ASP A 198 14.17 6.97 -9.93
N MET A 199 15.39 6.45 -10.21
CA MET A 199 15.90 5.23 -9.57
C MET A 199 16.17 5.39 -8.07
N ASP A 200 16.24 6.62 -7.57
CA ASP A 200 16.42 6.94 -6.17
C ASP A 200 15.13 6.97 -5.34
N ILE A 201 13.97 6.82 -5.98
CA ILE A 201 12.64 6.86 -5.33
C ILE A 201 12.46 5.68 -4.37
N PHE A 202 13.07 4.53 -4.66
CA PHE A 202 12.94 3.32 -3.84
C PHE A 202 14.30 2.74 -3.45
N ARG A 203 14.31 1.88 -2.44
CA ARG A 203 15.48 1.13 -1.98
C ARG A 203 15.14 -0.35 -1.83
N ILE A 204 16.07 -1.24 -2.18
CA ILE A 204 15.96 -2.69 -1.96
C ILE A 204 16.71 -3.05 -0.69
N VAL A 205 16.10 -3.87 0.16
CA VAL A 205 16.64 -4.35 1.42
C VAL A 205 16.27 -5.82 1.67
N ASP A 206 16.96 -6.47 2.60
CA ASP A 206 16.72 -7.87 2.95
C ASP A 206 16.45 -8.09 4.45
N THR A 207 16.64 -7.07 5.28
CA THR A 207 16.55 -7.18 6.75
C THR A 207 15.66 -6.12 7.38
N ALA A 208 15.19 -6.38 8.59
CA ALA A 208 14.41 -5.42 9.38
C ALA A 208 15.28 -4.22 9.83
N ASP A 209 16.56 -4.45 10.13
CA ASP A 209 17.51 -3.37 10.51
C ASP A 209 17.66 -2.34 9.38
N GLU A 210 17.73 -2.79 8.12
CA GLU A 210 17.83 -1.90 6.96
C GLU A 210 16.54 -1.08 6.75
N VAL A 211 15.38 -1.67 7.00
CA VAL A 211 14.08 -0.95 6.93
C VAL A 211 14.04 0.16 7.96
N GLU A 212 14.36 -0.17 9.22
CA GLU A 212 14.41 0.77 10.33
C GLU A 212 15.37 1.94 10.06
N ASP A 213 16.59 1.63 9.65
CA ASP A 213 17.65 2.62 9.31
C ASP A 213 17.19 3.60 8.20
N ILE A 214 16.52 3.11 7.16
CA ILE A 214 16.01 3.97 6.08
C ILE A 214 14.94 4.92 6.61
N ILE A 215 13.99 4.42 7.40
CA ILE A 215 12.89 5.22 7.95
C ILE A 215 13.45 6.28 8.92
N GLU A 216 14.31 5.88 9.85
CA GLU A 216 14.95 6.80 10.80
C GLU A 216 15.74 7.92 10.10
N LYS A 217 16.64 7.55 9.18
CA LYS A 217 17.45 8.52 8.43
C LYS A 217 16.59 9.49 7.63
N PHE A 218 15.46 9.04 7.12
CA PHE A 218 14.54 9.92 6.42
C PHE A 218 13.89 10.93 7.37
N TYR A 219 13.35 10.48 8.49
CA TYR A 219 12.62 11.35 9.43
C TYR A 219 13.54 12.17 10.37
N LEU A 220 14.85 11.93 10.35
CA LEU A 220 15.82 12.91 10.88
C LEU A 220 15.89 14.20 10.03
N LYS A 221 15.51 14.13 8.75
CA LYS A 221 15.58 15.27 7.81
C LYS A 221 14.23 15.87 7.47
N TYR A 222 13.16 15.09 7.55
CA TYR A 222 11.82 15.47 7.11
C TYR A 222 10.81 15.34 8.25
N SER A 223 9.82 16.23 8.27
CA SER A 223 8.74 16.18 9.26
C SER A 223 7.65 15.20 8.85
N LEU A 224 7.02 14.57 9.85
CA LEU A 224 5.82 13.77 9.66
C LEU A 224 4.66 14.67 9.25
N LYS A 225 3.96 14.33 8.16
CA LYS A 225 2.76 15.04 7.71
C LYS A 225 1.94 14.21 6.71
N PRO A 226 0.63 14.49 6.61
CA PRO A 226 -0.19 13.93 5.54
C PRO A 226 0.39 14.28 4.16
N LYS A 227 0.17 13.43 3.16
CA LYS A 227 0.80 13.59 1.84
C LYS A 227 0.04 14.54 0.91
N PHE A 228 -1.22 14.82 1.15
CA PHE A 228 -2.05 15.85 0.47
C PHE A 228 -3.30 16.19 1.30
#